data_d89310e409a9c6be34c4d9746f05bc91
#
_entry.id   d89310e409a9c6be34c4d9746f05bc91
#
_cell.length_a   1.000
_cell.length_b   1.000
_cell.length_c   1.000
_cell.angle_alpha   90.00
_cell.angle_beta   90.00
_cell.angle_gamma   90.00
#
_symmetry.space_group_name_H-M   'P 1'
#
loop_
_entity.id
_entity.type
_entity.pdbx_description
1 polymer ?
#
loop_
_entity_poly.entity_id
_entity_poly.type
_entity_poly.pdbx_seq_one_letter_code
_entity_poly.pdbx_strand_id
1 'polypeptide(L)'
;MINYTKSIIFTLIILTFAACDNPVPLTNPPANPEPLIPVELIFVIPEKFTQYKKLIPSTQLAFCRNLHNGTNLKSFKFKDWIAEVDTVSRFGNNEYKVKLDTPCTSIETQDKWKVLPENPIYSQLKKVERGQPVFISGSYLDVNNGPNVDLSYFSIVW
;
A
#
# COMPACT_ATOMS: atom_id res chain seq x y z
N MET A 1 3.80 65.26 13.65
CA MET A 1 4.39 64.48 12.54
C MET A 1 5.91 64.50 12.79
N ILE A 2 6.44 63.43 13.36
CA ILE A 2 7.87 63.36 13.73
C ILE A 2 8.39 62.06 13.13
N ASN A 3 9.30 62.24 12.16
CA ASN A 3 10.05 61.15 11.54
C ASN A 3 11.21 60.72 12.45
N TYR A 4 11.26 59.41 12.81
CA TYR A 4 12.45 58.84 13.42
C TYR A 4 13.12 57.87 12.45
N THR A 5 14.22 58.34 11.87
CA THR A 5 15.21 57.52 11.16
C THR A 5 16.12 56.88 12.19
N LYS A 6 16.09 55.54 12.34
CA LYS A 6 17.09 54.80 13.13
C LYS A 6 18.17 54.29 12.20
N SER A 7 19.34 54.90 12.35
CA SER A 7 20.62 54.49 11.80
C SER A 7 21.12 53.22 12.52
N ILE A 8 21.35 52.13 11.82
CA ILE A 8 22.00 50.94 12.37
C ILE A 8 23.45 50.95 11.91
N ILE A 9 24.35 51.14 12.88
CA ILE A 9 25.81 51.08 12.69
C ILE A 9 26.20 49.58 12.67
N PHE A 10 26.69 49.11 11.53
CA PHE A 10 27.32 47.78 11.42
C PHE A 10 28.80 47.90 11.85
N THR A 11 29.11 47.29 12.99
CA THR A 11 30.50 47.16 13.45
C THR A 11 31.09 45.89 12.83
N LEU A 12 32.01 46.07 11.89
CA LEU A 12 32.76 45.01 11.23
C LEU A 12 33.93 44.57 12.15
N ILE A 13 33.84 43.40 12.76
CA ILE A 13 34.95 42.81 13.53
C ILE A 13 35.74 41.93 12.55
N ILE A 14 36.93 42.37 12.18
CA ILE A 14 37.89 41.55 11.42
C ILE A 14 38.74 40.79 12.41
N LEU A 15 38.51 39.48 12.49
CA LEU A 15 39.37 38.52 13.20
C LEU A 15 40.40 37.94 12.24
N THR A 16 41.64 38.40 12.35
CA THR A 16 42.81 37.79 11.67
C THR A 16 43.24 36.55 12.42
N PHE A 17 43.00 35.36 11.85
CA PHE A 17 43.62 34.15 12.33
C PHE A 17 44.94 33.92 11.63
N ALA A 18 46.03 33.86 12.43
CA ALA A 18 47.32 33.45 11.97
C ALA A 18 47.28 31.94 11.63
N ALA A 19 47.64 31.62 10.38
CA ALA A 19 47.80 30.27 9.90
C ALA A 19 49.07 29.63 10.51
N CYS A 20 48.93 28.60 11.31
CA CYS A 20 49.99 27.65 11.57
C CYS A 20 49.91 26.51 10.54
N ASP A 21 50.81 26.57 9.56
CA ASP A 21 50.97 25.46 8.61
C ASP A 21 51.63 24.25 9.32
N ASN A 22 50.80 23.28 9.74
CA ASN A 22 51.27 21.94 9.97
C ASN A 22 50.91 21.09 8.73
N PRO A 23 51.86 20.38 8.09
CA PRO A 23 51.54 19.49 7.00
C PRO A 23 50.70 18.33 7.55
N VAL A 24 49.42 18.31 7.20
CA VAL A 24 48.54 17.19 7.46
C VAL A 24 48.99 16.00 6.58
N PRO A 25 49.24 14.80 7.18
CA PRO A 25 49.56 13.61 6.38
C PRO A 25 48.37 13.35 5.43
N LEU A 26 48.68 13.10 4.16
CA LEU A 26 47.70 12.64 3.15
C LEU A 26 47.07 11.32 3.62
N THR A 27 46.00 11.43 4.34
CA THR A 27 45.09 10.29 4.54
C THR A 27 44.41 10.03 3.21
N ASN A 28 44.48 8.77 2.75
CA ASN A 28 43.77 8.31 1.56
C ASN A 28 42.33 8.81 1.61
N PRO A 29 41.77 9.28 0.47
CA PRO A 29 40.36 9.67 0.46
C PRO A 29 39.54 8.49 0.98
N PRO A 30 38.51 8.75 1.81
CA PRO A 30 37.66 7.69 2.34
C PRO A 30 37.14 6.88 1.15
N ALA A 31 37.30 5.55 1.25
CA ALA A 31 36.78 4.64 0.25
C ALA A 31 35.35 5.06 -0.05
N ASN A 32 35.07 5.29 -1.34
CA ASN A 32 33.74 5.67 -1.80
C ASN A 32 32.72 4.75 -1.10
N PRO A 33 31.76 5.28 -0.31
CA PRO A 33 30.80 4.41 0.37
C PRO A 33 30.15 3.54 -0.69
N GLU A 34 30.29 2.23 -0.54
CA GLU A 34 29.61 1.26 -1.38
C GLU A 34 28.12 1.70 -1.46
N PRO A 35 27.54 1.83 -2.67
CA PRO A 35 26.16 2.24 -2.79
C PRO A 35 25.35 1.24 -1.96
N LEU A 36 24.71 1.74 -0.89
CA LEU A 36 23.77 0.95 -0.10
C LEU A 36 22.68 0.51 -1.09
N ILE A 37 22.77 -0.73 -1.55
CA ILE A 37 21.71 -1.36 -2.32
C ILE A 37 20.47 -1.27 -1.41
N PRO A 38 19.41 -0.60 -1.83
CA PRO A 38 18.19 -0.54 -1.03
C PRO A 38 17.82 -1.98 -0.70
N VAL A 39 17.78 -2.34 0.57
CA VAL A 39 17.27 -3.65 0.98
C VAL A 39 15.79 -3.64 0.59
N GLU A 40 15.51 -4.17 -0.60
CA GLU A 40 14.16 -4.33 -1.08
C GLU A 40 13.49 -5.30 -0.10
N LEU A 41 12.57 -4.80 0.70
CA LEU A 41 11.83 -5.62 1.65
C LEU A 41 11.08 -6.69 0.86
N ILE A 42 11.53 -7.94 0.99
CA ILE A 42 10.95 -9.08 0.28
C ILE A 42 9.61 -9.40 0.92
N PHE A 43 8.53 -9.15 0.19
CA PHE A 43 7.21 -9.60 0.61
C PHE A 43 7.13 -11.14 0.60
N VAL A 44 6.86 -11.73 1.76
CA VAL A 44 6.68 -13.17 1.93
C VAL A 44 5.19 -13.50 1.90
N ILE A 45 4.78 -14.43 1.02
CA ILE A 45 3.40 -14.88 0.94
C ILE A 45 3.04 -15.62 2.24
N PRO A 46 1.97 -15.22 2.96
CA PRO A 46 1.52 -15.89 4.17
C PRO A 46 1.21 -17.38 3.93
N GLU A 47 1.45 -18.20 4.95
CA GLU A 47 1.31 -19.67 4.87
C GLU A 47 -0.06 -20.10 4.31
N LYS A 48 -1.14 -19.47 4.77
CA LYS A 48 -2.51 -19.76 4.30
C LYS A 48 -2.70 -19.58 2.79
N PHE A 49 -1.89 -18.73 2.14
CA PHE A 49 -1.94 -18.52 0.70
C PHE A 49 -0.90 -19.34 -0.09
N THR A 50 -0.05 -20.10 0.57
CA THR A 50 1.02 -20.85 -0.09
C THR A 50 0.46 -21.89 -1.08
N GLN A 51 -0.64 -22.53 -0.77
CA GLN A 51 -1.33 -23.47 -1.67
C GLN A 51 -1.84 -22.80 -2.95
N TYR A 52 -2.12 -21.49 -2.91
CA TYR A 52 -2.62 -20.71 -4.05
C TYR A 52 -1.50 -19.95 -4.77
N LYS A 53 -0.24 -20.13 -4.40
CA LYS A 53 0.90 -19.35 -4.92
C LYS A 53 0.93 -19.26 -6.45
N LYS A 54 0.58 -20.34 -7.14
CA LYS A 54 0.54 -20.39 -8.61
C LYS A 54 -0.64 -19.62 -9.21
N LEU A 55 -1.67 -19.35 -8.43
CA LEU A 55 -2.88 -18.63 -8.85
C LEU A 55 -2.79 -17.12 -8.55
N ILE A 56 -1.81 -16.69 -7.76
CA ILE A 56 -1.63 -15.27 -7.42
C ILE A 56 -1.04 -14.54 -8.61
N PRO A 57 -1.76 -13.58 -9.22
CA PRO A 57 -1.25 -12.82 -10.36
C PRO A 57 -0.04 -11.95 -9.97
N SER A 58 0.86 -11.70 -10.92
CA SER A 58 2.01 -10.80 -10.71
C SER A 58 1.60 -9.39 -10.29
N THR A 59 0.46 -8.90 -10.77
CA THR A 59 -0.13 -7.60 -10.39
C THR A 59 -0.51 -7.56 -8.91
N GLN A 60 -1.05 -8.66 -8.36
CA GLN A 60 -1.36 -8.77 -6.94
C GLN A 60 -0.10 -8.82 -6.09
N LEU A 61 0.92 -9.55 -6.53
CA LEU A 61 2.22 -9.59 -5.82
C LEU A 61 2.92 -8.22 -5.84
N ALA A 62 2.83 -7.48 -6.94
CA ALA A 62 3.36 -6.13 -7.03
C ALA A 62 2.63 -5.17 -6.07
N PHE A 63 1.30 -5.27 -5.98
CA PHE A 63 0.51 -4.53 -5.00
C PHE A 63 0.96 -4.84 -3.57
N CYS A 64 1.10 -6.12 -3.22
CA CYS A 64 1.51 -6.53 -1.89
C CYS A 64 2.91 -6.01 -1.52
N ARG A 65 3.86 -6.03 -2.46
CA ARG A 65 5.19 -5.43 -2.25
C ARG A 65 5.12 -3.93 -2.00
N ASN A 66 4.35 -3.21 -2.82
CA ASN A 66 4.18 -1.78 -2.67
C ASN A 66 3.54 -1.41 -1.33
N LEU A 67 2.52 -2.17 -0.92
CA LEU A 67 1.87 -1.98 0.38
C LEU A 67 2.84 -2.25 1.54
N HIS A 68 3.61 -3.32 1.45
CA HIS A 68 4.62 -3.69 2.46
C HIS A 68 5.74 -2.63 2.58
N ASN A 69 6.12 -2.02 1.47
CA ASN A 69 7.10 -0.93 1.43
C ASN A 69 6.53 0.44 1.81
N GLY A 70 5.29 0.50 2.30
CA GLY A 70 4.65 1.74 2.74
C GLY A 70 4.28 2.70 1.61
N THR A 71 4.22 2.21 0.37
CA THR A 71 3.81 3.04 -0.77
C THR A 71 2.33 3.43 -0.62
N ASN A 72 2.04 4.72 -0.71
CA ASN A 72 0.67 5.20 -0.72
C ASN A 72 0.00 4.82 -2.05
N LEU A 73 -0.93 3.87 -1.97
CA LEU A 73 -1.61 3.31 -3.12
C LEU A 73 -2.88 4.13 -3.41
N LYS A 74 -2.88 4.80 -4.56
CA LYS A 74 -4.08 5.45 -5.10
C LYS A 74 -5.06 4.40 -5.63
N SER A 75 -6.29 4.82 -5.92
CA SER A 75 -7.29 3.96 -6.54
C SER A 75 -6.77 3.34 -7.85
N PHE A 76 -7.01 2.05 -8.04
CA PHE A 76 -6.64 1.31 -9.25
C PHE A 76 -7.59 0.14 -9.49
N LYS A 77 -7.63 -0.36 -10.73
CA LYS A 77 -8.38 -1.57 -11.08
C LYS A 77 -7.53 -2.81 -10.92
N PHE A 78 -8.14 -3.88 -10.43
CA PHE A 78 -7.50 -5.20 -10.32
C PHE A 78 -8.36 -6.26 -11.00
N LYS A 79 -7.71 -7.33 -11.43
CA LYS A 79 -8.36 -8.42 -12.15
C LYS A 79 -7.81 -9.78 -11.69
N ASP A 80 -8.73 -10.73 -11.51
CA ASP A 80 -8.45 -12.14 -11.19
C ASP A 80 -7.54 -12.32 -9.97
N TRP A 81 -7.67 -11.45 -8.96
CA TRP A 81 -6.94 -11.60 -7.71
C TRP A 81 -7.49 -12.75 -6.90
N ILE A 82 -6.61 -13.48 -6.22
CA ILE A 82 -7.00 -14.52 -5.26
C ILE A 82 -7.22 -13.89 -3.88
N ALA A 83 -8.31 -14.27 -3.24
CA ALA A 83 -8.62 -13.89 -1.87
C ALA A 83 -9.29 -15.06 -1.15
N GLU A 84 -9.34 -14.98 0.16
CA GLU A 84 -10.11 -15.87 1.03
C GLU A 84 -11.27 -15.12 1.65
N VAL A 85 -12.42 -15.74 1.72
CA VAL A 85 -13.61 -15.13 2.33
C VAL A 85 -13.44 -15.10 3.85
N ASP A 86 -13.40 -13.89 4.43
CA ASP A 86 -13.50 -13.73 5.88
C ASP A 86 -14.96 -13.67 6.32
N THR A 87 -15.75 -12.78 5.73
CA THR A 87 -17.14 -12.60 6.10
C THR A 87 -17.99 -12.17 4.92
N VAL A 88 -19.19 -12.75 4.83
CA VAL A 88 -20.26 -12.27 3.94
C VAL A 88 -21.48 -11.95 4.79
N SER A 89 -21.69 -10.67 5.03
CA SER A 89 -22.91 -10.17 5.71
C SER A 89 -24.01 -9.96 4.68
N ARG A 90 -25.19 -10.51 4.97
CA ARG A 90 -26.37 -10.43 4.10
C ARG A 90 -27.39 -9.49 4.74
N PHE A 91 -27.84 -8.53 3.95
CA PHE A 91 -28.88 -7.60 4.34
C PHE A 91 -30.14 -7.87 3.51
N GLY A 92 -31.27 -7.34 3.90
CA GLY A 92 -32.48 -7.41 3.09
C GLY A 92 -32.27 -6.82 1.68
N ASN A 93 -33.13 -7.15 0.73
CA ASN A 93 -33.11 -6.59 -0.61
C ASN A 93 -31.86 -6.90 -1.46
N ASN A 94 -31.29 -8.10 -1.31
CA ASN A 94 -30.13 -8.56 -2.09
C ASN A 94 -28.85 -7.71 -1.90
N GLU A 95 -28.68 -7.13 -0.74
CA GLU A 95 -27.50 -6.37 -0.38
C GLU A 95 -26.53 -7.23 0.42
N TYR A 96 -25.24 -7.09 0.10
CA TYR A 96 -24.14 -7.82 0.72
C TYR A 96 -23.03 -6.87 1.14
N LYS A 97 -22.36 -7.22 2.24
CA LYS A 97 -21.08 -6.64 2.60
C LYS A 97 -20.08 -7.79 2.70
N VAL A 98 -19.02 -7.72 1.89
CA VAL A 98 -18.05 -8.80 1.75
C VAL A 98 -16.70 -8.32 2.25
N LYS A 99 -16.15 -9.08 3.19
CA LYS A 99 -14.79 -8.89 3.68
C LYS A 99 -13.94 -10.08 3.24
N LEU A 100 -12.80 -9.79 2.66
CA LEU A 100 -11.91 -10.75 2.05
C LEU A 100 -10.49 -10.55 2.56
N ASP A 101 -9.79 -11.64 2.82
CA ASP A 101 -8.37 -11.62 3.08
C ASP A 101 -7.61 -11.85 1.78
N THR A 102 -6.69 -10.96 1.47
CA THR A 102 -5.70 -11.14 0.39
C THR A 102 -4.36 -11.54 0.98
N PRO A 103 -3.36 -11.92 0.19
CA PRO A 103 -2.04 -12.26 0.71
C PRO A 103 -1.37 -11.18 1.57
N CYS A 104 -1.77 -9.92 1.46
CA CYS A 104 -1.09 -8.81 2.15
C CYS A 104 -2.00 -7.90 2.97
N THR A 105 -3.29 -7.97 2.79
CA THR A 105 -4.24 -7.13 3.53
C THR A 105 -5.64 -7.70 3.46
N SER A 106 -6.49 -7.33 4.42
CA SER A 106 -7.92 -7.54 4.29
C SER A 106 -8.53 -6.38 3.51
N ILE A 107 -9.47 -6.69 2.64
CA ILE A 107 -10.25 -5.73 1.86
C ILE A 107 -11.73 -5.91 2.12
N GLU A 108 -12.51 -4.86 1.96
CA GLU A 108 -13.96 -4.88 2.23
C GLU A 108 -14.69 -4.08 1.15
N THR A 109 -15.90 -4.49 0.79
CA THR A 109 -16.76 -3.66 -0.07
C THR A 109 -17.13 -2.39 0.67
N GLN A 110 -17.00 -1.22 0.00
CA GLN A 110 -17.20 0.10 0.62
C GLN A 110 -18.61 0.24 1.20
N ASP A 111 -19.61 -0.12 0.41
CA ASP A 111 -21.01 -0.07 0.79
C ASP A 111 -21.66 -1.44 0.70
N LYS A 112 -22.94 -1.51 1.02
CA LYS A 112 -23.75 -2.69 0.77
C LYS A 112 -23.79 -2.95 -0.74
N TRP A 113 -23.10 -3.98 -1.17
CA TRP A 113 -23.06 -4.38 -2.57
C TRP A 113 -24.39 -5.00 -2.97
N LYS A 114 -25.13 -4.31 -3.81
CA LYS A 114 -26.41 -4.79 -4.33
C LYS A 114 -26.17 -5.73 -5.50
N VAL A 115 -26.52 -7.01 -5.31
CA VAL A 115 -26.38 -8.05 -6.33
C VAL A 115 -27.74 -8.63 -6.63
N LEU A 116 -28.23 -8.40 -7.83
CA LEU A 116 -29.55 -8.87 -8.26
C LEU A 116 -29.57 -10.40 -8.47
N PRO A 117 -30.70 -11.08 -8.29
CA PRO A 117 -30.80 -12.55 -8.40
C PRO A 117 -30.38 -13.11 -9.76
N GLU A 118 -30.55 -12.37 -10.83
CA GLU A 118 -30.14 -12.71 -12.20
C GLU A 118 -28.63 -12.62 -12.44
N ASN A 119 -27.90 -11.95 -11.55
CA ASN A 119 -26.42 -11.87 -11.62
C ASN A 119 -25.82 -13.21 -11.17
N PRO A 120 -24.92 -13.84 -11.96
CA PRO A 120 -24.25 -15.09 -11.61
C PRO A 120 -23.56 -15.04 -10.24
N ILE A 121 -23.06 -13.89 -9.84
CA ILE A 121 -22.41 -13.66 -8.53
C ILE A 121 -23.37 -13.93 -7.36
N TYR A 122 -24.65 -13.66 -7.53
CA TYR A 122 -25.66 -13.83 -6.49
C TYR A 122 -25.73 -15.26 -5.95
N SER A 123 -25.71 -16.25 -6.85
CA SER A 123 -25.72 -17.67 -6.48
C SER A 123 -24.48 -18.07 -5.71
N GLN A 124 -23.34 -17.49 -6.02
CA GLN A 124 -22.06 -17.76 -5.36
C GLN A 124 -22.01 -17.12 -3.97
N LEU A 125 -22.43 -15.86 -3.83
CA LEU A 125 -22.52 -15.18 -2.54
C LEU A 125 -23.45 -15.87 -1.53
N LYS A 126 -24.45 -16.60 -2.02
CA LYS A 126 -25.33 -17.41 -1.16
C LYS A 126 -24.68 -18.69 -0.64
N LYS A 127 -23.75 -19.25 -1.39
CA LYS A 127 -23.14 -20.57 -1.10
C LYS A 127 -21.77 -20.46 -0.46
N VAL A 128 -21.08 -19.34 -0.67
CA VAL A 128 -19.73 -19.17 -0.19
C VAL A 128 -19.65 -19.19 1.32
N GLU A 129 -18.65 -19.88 1.84
CA GLU A 129 -18.37 -20.02 3.25
C GLU A 129 -17.08 -19.31 3.65
N ARG A 130 -16.91 -19.08 4.94
CA ARG A 130 -15.67 -18.51 5.48
C ARG A 130 -14.49 -19.45 5.18
N GLY A 131 -13.36 -18.86 4.78
CA GLY A 131 -12.15 -19.61 4.44
C GLY A 131 -12.12 -20.13 2.99
N GLN A 132 -13.21 -19.98 2.23
CA GLN A 132 -13.20 -20.38 0.83
C GLN A 132 -12.37 -19.42 -0.03
N PRO A 133 -11.49 -19.96 -0.91
CA PRO A 133 -10.77 -19.17 -1.87
C PRO A 133 -11.69 -18.70 -3.00
N VAL A 134 -11.49 -17.44 -3.41
CA VAL A 134 -12.28 -16.81 -4.47
C VAL A 134 -11.38 -16.04 -5.41
N PHE A 135 -11.76 -15.95 -6.69
CA PHE A 135 -11.25 -14.97 -7.62
C PHE A 135 -12.10 -13.72 -7.56
N ILE A 136 -11.46 -12.57 -7.52
CA ILE A 136 -12.10 -11.27 -7.49
C ILE A 136 -11.51 -10.32 -8.52
N SER A 137 -12.35 -9.43 -9.06
CA SER A 137 -11.92 -8.29 -9.86
C SER A 137 -12.73 -7.07 -9.45
N GLY A 138 -12.16 -5.88 -9.64
CA GLY A 138 -12.82 -4.66 -9.23
C GLY A 138 -11.90 -3.44 -9.23
N SER A 139 -12.24 -2.48 -8.38
CA SER A 139 -11.46 -1.28 -8.15
C SER A 139 -11.11 -1.18 -6.68
N TYR A 140 -9.84 -0.97 -6.38
CA TYR A 140 -9.36 -0.58 -5.07
C TYR A 140 -9.58 0.92 -4.91
N LEU A 141 -10.20 1.31 -3.83
CA LEU A 141 -10.56 2.70 -3.55
C LEU A 141 -9.65 3.21 -2.44
N ASP A 142 -8.94 4.31 -2.72
CA ASP A 142 -8.17 5.02 -1.70
C ASP A 142 -9.15 5.84 -0.85
N VAL A 143 -9.57 5.27 0.26
CA VAL A 143 -10.43 5.95 1.24
C VAL A 143 -9.73 5.97 2.58
N ASN A 144 -9.76 7.09 3.24
CA ASN A 144 -9.14 7.37 4.53
C ASN A 144 -9.56 6.43 5.68
N ASN A 145 -10.48 5.50 5.42
CA ASN A 145 -11.08 4.61 6.42
C ASN A 145 -10.82 3.11 6.19
N GLY A 146 -9.77 2.76 5.46
CA GLY A 146 -9.38 1.37 5.24
C GLY A 146 -9.43 0.91 3.78
N PRO A 147 -8.96 -0.31 3.49
CA PRO A 147 -8.82 -0.82 2.13
C PRO A 147 -10.16 -1.26 1.54
N ASN A 148 -10.96 -0.28 1.10
CA ASN A 148 -12.25 -0.51 0.48
C ASN A 148 -12.13 -0.84 -1.00
N VAL A 149 -13.02 -1.70 -1.48
CA VAL A 149 -13.09 -2.13 -2.88
C VAL A 149 -14.51 -2.04 -3.42
N ASP A 150 -14.59 -1.77 -4.72
CA ASP A 150 -15.80 -1.96 -5.52
C ASP A 150 -15.59 -3.22 -6.38
N LEU A 151 -16.36 -4.28 -6.11
CA LEU A 151 -16.23 -5.56 -6.77
C LEU A 151 -17.11 -5.63 -8.03
N SER A 152 -16.49 -5.96 -9.16
CA SER A 152 -17.17 -6.22 -10.43
C SER A 152 -17.27 -7.71 -10.77
N TYR A 153 -16.47 -8.57 -10.12
CA TYR A 153 -16.46 -10.00 -10.33
C TYR A 153 -16.12 -10.72 -9.01
N PHE A 154 -16.78 -11.89 -8.82
CA PHE A 154 -16.57 -12.76 -7.68
C PHE A 154 -16.87 -14.20 -8.11
N SER A 155 -15.94 -15.12 -7.91
CA SER A 155 -16.10 -16.54 -8.25
C SER A 155 -15.37 -17.42 -7.27
N ILE A 156 -16.04 -18.46 -6.78
CA ILE A 156 -15.42 -19.49 -5.92
C ILE A 156 -14.38 -20.26 -6.74
N VAL A 157 -13.20 -20.48 -6.18
CA VAL A 157 -12.18 -21.37 -6.74
C VAL A 157 -12.57 -22.81 -6.39
N TRP A 158 -12.68 -23.66 -7.41
CA TRP A 158 -13.01 -25.09 -7.28
C TRP A 158 -11.76 -25.93 -7.17
#